data_0d5454b07367fcc69be38f5495476352
#
_entry.id   0d5454b07367fcc69be38f5495476352
#
_cell.length_a   1.000
_cell.length_b   1.000
_cell.length_c   1.000
_cell.angle_alpha   90.00
_cell.angle_beta   90.00
_cell.angle_gamma   90.00
#
_symmetry.space_group_name_H-M   'P 1'
#
loop_
_entity.id
_entity.type
_entity.pdbx_description
1 polymer ?
#
loop_
_entity_poly.entity_id
_entity_poly.type
_entity_poly.pdbx_seq_one_letter_code
_entity_poly.pdbx_strand_id
1 'polypeptide(L)'
;LDTGFVTRARIAMIEASPRLAEIQSARLAGGRCRPTWFAQVSELPALPLVLVGNELFDALPVRQFVRTAQGWRERMVGLAEDGELAFVVGVAGIDPAALPDGADAAPEGAVFEIAPAREALMDEIAARIARDGGAALFVDYGHLRPGFGDTLQAVRRHAYDDVFAHPGEADLTSHVDFAALARVAERHGLEARLATQGEFLLGLGLVERAGALGAQADEETRERLSSEAERLAGPQAMGTLFKVLSVAPKGMRLPPFATPQ
;
A
#
# COMPACT_ATOMS: atom_id res chain seq x y z
N LEU A 1 20.91 16.19 -3.21
CA LEU A 1 19.55 16.74 -3.11
C LEU A 1 19.59 18.18 -3.58
N ASP A 2 18.77 18.52 -4.58
CA ASP A 2 18.61 19.89 -5.03
C ASP A 2 18.06 20.74 -3.88
N THR A 3 18.91 21.60 -3.33
CA THR A 3 18.55 22.50 -2.23
C THR A 3 17.41 23.46 -2.62
N GLY A 4 17.24 23.74 -3.94
CA GLY A 4 16.17 24.58 -4.46
C GLY A 4 14.77 23.94 -4.35
N PHE A 5 14.67 22.60 -4.45
CA PHE A 5 13.40 21.91 -4.26
C PHE A 5 12.93 22.01 -2.79
N VAL A 6 13.79 21.69 -1.86
CA VAL A 6 13.46 21.66 -0.41
C VAL A 6 13.02 23.03 0.11
N THR A 7 13.57 24.11 -0.42
CA THR A 7 13.20 25.48 -0.02
C THR A 7 11.87 25.97 -0.60
N ARG A 8 11.37 25.35 -1.67
CA ARG A 8 10.11 25.72 -2.35
C ARG A 8 8.96 24.78 -2.06
N ALA A 9 9.24 23.52 -1.76
CA ALA A 9 8.22 22.51 -1.47
C ALA A 9 7.57 22.80 -0.10
N ARG A 10 6.25 22.70 -0.05
CA ARG A 10 5.50 22.64 1.21
C ARG A 10 5.33 21.17 1.55
N ILE A 11 5.92 20.73 2.65
CA ILE A 11 5.84 19.35 3.09
C ILE A 11 4.63 19.21 4.00
N ALA A 12 3.71 18.36 3.62
CA ALA A 12 2.55 17.96 4.42
C ALA A 12 2.73 16.51 4.86
N MET A 13 2.45 16.25 6.13
CA MET A 13 2.34 14.90 6.69
C MET A 13 0.87 14.62 6.97
N ILE A 14 0.37 13.47 6.54
CA ILE A 14 -0.99 13.03 6.86
C ILE A 14 -0.87 11.92 7.89
N GLU A 15 -1.39 12.19 9.09
CA GLU A 15 -1.33 11.27 10.22
C GLU A 15 -2.62 11.37 11.03
N ALA A 16 -3.41 10.30 11.00
CA ALA A 16 -4.71 10.23 11.67
C ALA A 16 -4.60 10.13 13.21
N SER A 17 -3.45 9.65 13.72
CA SER A 17 -3.19 9.53 15.15
C SER A 17 -2.58 10.82 15.70
N PRO A 18 -3.28 11.59 16.57
CA PRO A 18 -2.71 12.81 17.18
C PRO A 18 -1.41 12.52 17.94
N ARG A 19 -1.36 11.37 18.64
CA ARG A 19 -0.16 10.94 19.37
C ARG A 19 1.04 10.72 18.46
N LEU A 20 0.83 10.06 17.31
CA LEU A 20 1.91 9.84 16.35
C LEU A 20 2.33 11.15 15.67
N ALA A 21 1.40 12.03 15.35
CA ALA A 21 1.68 13.35 14.80
C ALA A 21 2.55 14.18 15.77
N GLU A 22 2.29 14.15 17.08
CA GLU A 22 3.12 14.80 18.09
C GLU A 22 4.55 14.24 18.13
N ILE A 23 4.69 12.90 18.13
CA ILE A 23 5.99 12.22 18.14
C ILE A 23 6.79 12.57 16.88
N GLN A 24 6.15 12.52 15.70
CA GLN A 24 6.76 12.89 14.43
C GLN A 24 7.20 14.36 14.43
N SER A 25 6.34 15.26 14.92
CA SER A 25 6.63 16.68 15.00
C SER A 25 7.85 16.95 15.90
N ALA A 26 7.90 16.32 17.06
CA ALA A 26 9.04 16.46 17.98
C ALA A 26 10.35 15.95 17.36
N ARG A 27 10.31 14.81 16.64
CA ARG A 27 11.50 14.26 15.96
C ARG A 27 12.00 15.13 14.81
N LEU A 28 11.10 15.78 14.09
CA LEU A 28 11.43 16.59 12.92
C LEU A 28 11.68 18.07 13.24
N ALA A 29 11.48 18.52 14.50
CA ALA A 29 11.58 19.91 14.90
C ALA A 29 12.95 20.57 14.62
N GLY A 30 14.06 19.79 14.66
CA GLY A 30 15.42 20.24 14.33
C GLY A 30 15.82 20.07 12.87
N GLY A 31 14.93 19.57 12.01
CA GLY A 31 15.22 19.30 10.61
C GLY A 31 15.29 20.56 9.73
N ARG A 32 15.86 20.38 8.52
CA ARG A 32 15.92 21.45 7.50
C ARG A 32 14.55 21.80 6.92
N CYS A 33 13.58 20.88 7.03
CA CYS A 33 12.21 21.02 6.58
C CYS A 33 11.30 21.10 7.79
N ARG A 34 10.26 21.92 7.69
CA ARG A 34 9.20 22.01 8.72
C ARG A 34 7.90 21.52 8.10
N PRO A 35 7.55 20.23 8.25
CA PRO A 35 6.28 19.71 7.79
C PRO A 35 5.11 20.35 8.52
N THR A 36 3.95 20.36 7.87
CA THR A 36 2.66 20.67 8.50
C THR A 36 1.87 19.37 8.56
N TRP A 37 1.23 19.06 9.70
CA TRP A 37 0.44 17.86 9.90
C TRP A 37 -1.03 18.12 9.61
N PHE A 38 -1.67 17.15 8.98
CA PHE A 38 -3.10 17.09 8.68
C PHE A 38 -3.61 15.71 9.11
N ALA A 39 -4.85 15.64 9.57
CA ALA A 39 -5.45 14.35 9.94
C ALA A 39 -5.92 13.57 8.73
N GLN A 40 -6.27 14.23 7.64
CA GLN A 40 -6.84 13.60 6.44
C GLN A 40 -6.51 14.39 5.16
N VAL A 41 -6.66 13.73 4.02
CA VAL A 41 -6.33 14.28 2.69
C VAL A 41 -7.17 15.52 2.37
N SER A 42 -8.44 15.54 2.77
CA SER A 42 -9.37 16.65 2.54
C SER A 42 -8.92 17.98 3.16
N GLU A 43 -8.11 17.95 4.22
CA GLU A 43 -7.62 19.14 4.90
C GLU A 43 -6.44 19.83 4.19
N LEU A 44 -5.81 19.14 3.24
CA LEU A 44 -4.69 19.70 2.51
C LEU A 44 -5.11 20.95 1.69
N PRO A 45 -4.24 21.97 1.56
CA PRO A 45 -4.51 23.13 0.70
C PRO A 45 -4.79 22.74 -0.75
N ALA A 46 -5.64 23.47 -1.48
CA ALA A 46 -5.94 23.24 -2.89
C ALA A 46 -4.75 23.65 -3.79
N LEU A 47 -3.76 22.80 -3.88
CA LEU A 47 -2.51 22.96 -4.64
C LEU A 47 -2.19 21.66 -5.37
N PRO A 48 -1.43 21.68 -6.47
CA PRO A 48 -0.91 20.48 -7.07
C PRO A 48 -0.18 19.62 -6.05
N LEU A 49 -0.48 18.33 -6.02
CA LEU A 49 -0.03 17.40 -4.99
C LEU A 49 1.03 16.44 -5.53
N VAL A 50 2.16 16.31 -4.85
CA VAL A 50 3.07 15.17 -5.02
C VAL A 50 2.94 14.33 -3.74
N LEU A 51 2.25 13.20 -3.85
CA LEU A 51 1.99 12.33 -2.72
C LEU A 51 2.84 11.07 -2.82
N VAL A 52 3.45 10.66 -1.70
CA VAL A 52 4.12 9.37 -1.55
C VAL A 52 3.51 8.67 -0.35
N GLY A 53 2.94 7.48 -0.57
CA GLY A 53 2.42 6.59 0.46
C GLY A 53 3.20 5.28 0.44
N ASN A 54 3.82 4.92 1.56
CA ASN A 54 4.46 3.63 1.76
C ASN A 54 3.77 2.93 2.92
N GLU A 55 3.30 1.70 2.69
CA GLU A 55 2.51 0.94 3.66
C GLU A 55 1.38 1.80 4.24
N LEU A 56 0.53 2.31 3.34
CA LEU A 56 -0.60 3.18 3.67
C LEU A 56 -1.91 2.43 3.64
N PHE A 57 -2.08 1.55 2.65
CA PHE A 57 -3.36 0.89 2.39
C PHE A 57 -3.50 -0.42 3.16
N ASP A 58 -2.41 -1.11 3.46
CA ASP A 58 -2.39 -2.43 4.11
C ASP A 58 -3.10 -2.45 5.46
N ALA A 59 -2.96 -1.37 6.24
CA ALA A 59 -3.57 -1.19 7.56
C ALA A 59 -5.06 -0.79 7.51
N LEU A 60 -5.62 -0.45 6.33
CA LEU A 60 -7.02 -0.09 6.21
C LEU A 60 -7.92 -1.34 6.18
N PRO A 61 -9.14 -1.24 6.75
CA PRO A 61 -10.03 -2.39 6.91
C PRO A 61 -10.32 -3.15 5.62
N VAL A 62 -10.32 -4.47 5.73
CA VAL A 62 -10.71 -5.42 4.68
C VAL A 62 -11.99 -6.15 5.08
N ARG A 63 -12.82 -6.47 4.10
CA ARG A 63 -13.94 -7.41 4.24
C ARG A 63 -13.59 -8.70 3.53
N GLN A 64 -13.78 -9.82 4.19
CA GLN A 64 -13.49 -11.14 3.68
C GLN A 64 -14.78 -11.91 3.40
N PHE A 65 -14.81 -12.62 2.29
CA PHE A 65 -15.91 -13.49 1.91
C PHE A 65 -15.37 -14.90 1.72
N VAL A 66 -15.99 -15.87 2.35
CA VAL A 66 -15.61 -17.29 2.25
C VAL A 66 -16.58 -18.03 1.35
N ARG A 67 -16.04 -18.91 0.50
CA ARG A 67 -16.85 -19.80 -0.34
C ARG A 67 -17.44 -20.91 0.51
N THR A 68 -18.76 -21.03 0.50
CA THR A 68 -19.51 -22.08 1.19
C THR A 68 -20.34 -22.89 0.18
N ALA A 69 -20.96 -23.98 0.59
CA ALA A 69 -21.92 -24.74 -0.22
C ALA A 69 -23.11 -23.87 -0.68
N GLN A 70 -23.46 -22.81 0.05
CA GLN A 70 -24.54 -21.88 -0.30
C GLN A 70 -24.06 -20.62 -1.04
N GLY A 71 -22.83 -20.61 -1.53
CA GLY A 71 -22.22 -19.47 -2.21
C GLY A 71 -21.26 -18.69 -1.31
N TRP A 72 -20.90 -17.50 -1.76
CA TRP A 72 -19.99 -16.62 -1.03
C TRP A 72 -20.71 -15.92 0.13
N ARG A 73 -20.15 -16.03 1.34
CA ARG A 73 -20.68 -15.43 2.57
C ARG A 73 -19.60 -14.60 3.25
N GLU A 74 -20.00 -13.49 3.86
CA GLU A 74 -19.07 -12.65 4.60
C GLU A 74 -18.51 -13.42 5.79
N ARG A 75 -17.18 -13.43 5.92
CA ARG A 75 -16.46 -13.95 7.06
C ARG A 75 -16.37 -12.85 8.11
N MET A 76 -16.89 -13.12 9.27
CA MET A 76 -16.98 -12.17 10.36
C MET A 76 -16.20 -12.68 11.57
N VAL A 77 -16.03 -11.81 12.56
CA VAL A 77 -15.50 -12.18 13.87
C VAL A 77 -16.66 -12.36 14.82
N GLY A 78 -16.66 -13.45 15.54
CA GLY A 78 -17.64 -13.79 16.57
C GLY A 78 -16.98 -14.45 17.76
N LEU A 79 -17.79 -14.94 18.69
CA LEU A 79 -17.33 -15.75 19.82
C LEU A 79 -17.60 -17.23 19.52
N ALA A 80 -16.60 -18.07 19.74
CA ALA A 80 -16.73 -19.51 19.75
C ALA A 80 -17.48 -19.99 21.03
N GLU A 81 -17.78 -21.28 21.13
CA GLU A 81 -18.49 -21.86 22.28
C GLU A 81 -17.73 -21.70 23.61
N ASP A 82 -16.41 -21.64 23.56
CA ASP A 82 -15.52 -21.39 24.70
C ASP A 82 -15.38 -19.92 25.09
N GLY A 83 -16.00 -19.00 24.30
CA GLY A 83 -15.96 -17.56 24.53
C GLY A 83 -14.76 -16.85 23.87
N GLU A 84 -13.90 -17.57 23.19
CA GLU A 84 -12.76 -16.98 22.48
C GLU A 84 -13.20 -16.37 21.12
N LEU A 85 -12.43 -15.39 20.62
CA LEU A 85 -12.65 -14.82 19.31
C LEU A 85 -12.39 -15.85 18.22
N ALA A 86 -13.28 -15.92 17.24
CA ALA A 86 -13.13 -16.82 16.09
C ALA A 86 -13.74 -16.23 14.83
N PHE A 87 -13.30 -16.72 13.68
CA PHE A 87 -13.99 -16.46 12.43
C PHE A 87 -15.29 -17.25 12.36
N VAL A 88 -16.36 -16.55 12.01
CA VAL A 88 -17.68 -17.12 11.79
C VAL A 88 -18.20 -16.75 10.40
N VAL A 89 -19.08 -17.59 9.85
CA VAL A 89 -19.73 -17.31 8.57
C VAL A 89 -20.98 -16.45 8.84
N GLY A 90 -20.97 -15.24 8.29
CA GLY A 90 -22.13 -14.34 8.34
C GLY A 90 -23.23 -14.71 7.35
N VAL A 91 -24.37 -14.03 7.47
CA VAL A 91 -25.51 -14.22 6.56
C VAL A 91 -25.40 -13.40 5.29
N ALA A 92 -24.61 -12.33 5.28
CA ALA A 92 -24.44 -11.46 4.13
C ALA A 92 -23.64 -12.17 3.01
N GLY A 93 -24.09 -12.02 1.79
CA GLY A 93 -23.35 -12.42 0.59
C GLY A 93 -22.64 -11.23 -0.04
N ILE A 94 -21.96 -11.50 -1.15
CA ILE A 94 -21.37 -10.49 -2.04
C ILE A 94 -22.10 -10.51 -3.37
N ASP A 95 -22.19 -9.33 -4.00
CA ASP A 95 -22.69 -9.24 -5.38
C ASP A 95 -21.78 -10.09 -6.31
N PRO A 96 -22.34 -11.06 -7.06
CA PRO A 96 -21.54 -11.85 -7.98
C PRO A 96 -20.73 -11.04 -8.98
N ALA A 97 -21.18 -9.83 -9.35
CA ALA A 97 -20.46 -8.94 -10.24
C ALA A 97 -19.17 -8.34 -9.62
N ALA A 98 -19.04 -8.40 -8.30
CA ALA A 98 -17.83 -7.95 -7.60
C ALA A 98 -16.78 -9.07 -7.45
N LEU A 99 -17.12 -10.30 -7.77
CA LEU A 99 -16.21 -11.43 -7.67
C LEU A 99 -15.26 -11.48 -8.88
N PRO A 100 -14.02 -11.95 -8.70
CA PRO A 100 -13.09 -12.14 -9.81
C PRO A 100 -13.47 -13.35 -10.66
N ASP A 101 -12.87 -13.41 -11.84
CA ASP A 101 -13.00 -14.58 -12.72
C ASP A 101 -12.63 -15.88 -11.98
N GLY A 102 -13.38 -16.93 -12.24
CA GLY A 102 -13.16 -18.23 -11.59
C GLY A 102 -13.85 -18.42 -10.25
N ALA A 103 -14.63 -17.44 -9.76
CA ALA A 103 -15.32 -17.51 -8.48
C ALA A 103 -16.28 -18.70 -8.34
N ASP A 104 -16.91 -19.11 -9.43
CA ASP A 104 -17.82 -20.27 -9.45
C ASP A 104 -17.07 -21.59 -9.26
N ALA A 105 -15.83 -21.66 -9.72
CA ALA A 105 -14.97 -22.84 -9.62
C ALA A 105 -14.08 -22.84 -8.35
N ALA A 106 -14.14 -21.78 -7.56
CA ALA A 106 -13.35 -21.69 -6.33
C ALA A 106 -13.77 -22.80 -5.33
N PRO A 107 -12.82 -23.48 -4.67
CA PRO A 107 -13.14 -24.51 -3.69
C PRO A 107 -13.84 -23.92 -2.45
N GLU A 108 -14.60 -24.75 -1.75
CA GLU A 108 -15.12 -24.38 -0.44
C GLU A 108 -13.96 -24.01 0.49
N GLY A 109 -14.16 -22.95 1.30
CA GLY A 109 -13.12 -22.37 2.14
C GLY A 109 -12.24 -21.34 1.45
N ALA A 110 -12.30 -21.18 0.12
CA ALA A 110 -11.61 -20.09 -0.55
C ALA A 110 -12.06 -18.74 0.01
N VAL A 111 -11.12 -17.82 0.19
CA VAL A 111 -11.37 -16.46 0.69
C VAL A 111 -11.18 -15.45 -0.43
N PHE A 112 -12.09 -14.51 -0.53
CA PHE A 112 -11.99 -13.34 -1.39
C PHE A 112 -12.08 -12.08 -0.54
N GLU A 113 -11.24 -11.10 -0.83
CA GLU A 113 -11.09 -9.87 -0.07
C GLU A 113 -11.49 -8.66 -0.89
N ILE A 114 -12.24 -7.74 -0.27
CA ILE A 114 -12.50 -6.40 -0.79
C ILE A 114 -12.18 -5.37 0.28
N ALA A 115 -11.74 -4.19 -0.11
CA ALA A 115 -11.34 -3.15 0.82
C ALA A 115 -11.96 -1.78 0.45
N PRO A 116 -13.26 -1.57 0.72
CA PRO A 116 -13.94 -0.33 0.35
C PRO A 116 -13.31 0.93 0.94
N ALA A 117 -12.69 0.84 2.13
CA ALA A 117 -11.99 1.95 2.74
C ALA A 117 -10.74 2.38 1.95
N ARG A 118 -10.01 1.41 1.38
CA ARG A 118 -8.86 1.67 0.49
C ARG A 118 -9.30 2.36 -0.79
N GLU A 119 -10.37 1.86 -1.39
CA GLU A 119 -10.93 2.46 -2.61
C GLU A 119 -11.46 3.87 -2.37
N ALA A 120 -12.11 4.12 -1.22
CA ALA A 120 -12.60 5.45 -0.85
C ALA A 120 -11.44 6.46 -0.65
N LEU A 121 -10.35 6.04 0.00
CA LEU A 121 -9.16 6.89 0.14
C LEU A 121 -8.52 7.18 -1.23
N MET A 122 -8.42 6.16 -2.09
CA MET A 122 -7.89 6.35 -3.44
C MET A 122 -8.78 7.26 -4.27
N ASP A 123 -10.11 7.16 -4.14
CA ASP A 123 -11.08 8.02 -4.82
C ASP A 123 -10.88 9.50 -4.43
N GLU A 124 -10.73 9.78 -3.14
CA GLU A 124 -10.44 11.12 -2.64
C GLU A 124 -9.13 11.69 -3.19
N ILE A 125 -8.06 10.88 -3.17
CA ILE A 125 -6.75 11.28 -3.71
C ILE A 125 -6.82 11.51 -5.22
N ALA A 126 -7.46 10.61 -5.96
CA ALA A 126 -7.60 10.69 -7.40
C ALA A 126 -8.44 11.89 -7.85
N ALA A 127 -9.58 12.14 -7.18
CA ALA A 127 -10.41 13.32 -7.42
C ALA A 127 -9.61 14.61 -7.23
N ARG A 128 -8.76 14.65 -6.21
CA ARG A 128 -7.90 15.79 -5.93
C ARG A 128 -6.84 15.99 -7.00
N ILE A 129 -6.12 14.95 -7.40
CA ILE A 129 -5.12 15.04 -8.47
C ILE A 129 -5.78 15.46 -9.80
N ALA A 130 -6.96 14.94 -10.10
CA ALA A 130 -7.70 15.31 -11.31
C ALA A 130 -8.11 16.78 -11.30
N ARG A 131 -8.46 17.35 -10.15
CA ARG A 131 -8.90 18.73 -10.01
C ARG A 131 -7.73 19.72 -9.92
N ASP A 132 -6.75 19.44 -9.06
CA ASP A 132 -5.72 20.41 -8.66
C ASP A 132 -4.37 20.13 -9.37
N GLY A 133 -4.25 18.98 -10.03
CA GLY A 133 -3.00 18.50 -10.64
C GLY A 133 -2.07 17.82 -9.64
N GLY A 134 -0.95 17.32 -10.17
CA GLY A 134 0.05 16.63 -9.38
C GLY A 134 0.16 15.15 -9.72
N ALA A 135 0.71 14.34 -8.82
CA ALA A 135 0.88 12.91 -8.98
C ALA A 135 0.98 12.20 -7.62
N ALA A 136 0.72 10.90 -7.61
CA ALA A 136 0.92 10.07 -6.44
C ALA A 136 1.72 8.81 -6.76
N LEU A 137 2.47 8.34 -5.76
CA LEU A 137 3.21 7.09 -5.77
C LEU A 137 2.88 6.32 -4.50
N PHE A 138 2.44 5.08 -4.65
CA PHE A 138 2.13 4.19 -3.54
C PHE A 138 2.99 2.93 -3.64
N VAL A 139 3.53 2.52 -2.50
CA VAL A 139 4.31 1.28 -2.36
C VAL A 139 3.70 0.52 -1.19
N ASP A 140 3.31 -0.72 -1.44
CA ASP A 140 2.69 -1.57 -0.43
C ASP A 140 2.82 -3.04 -0.85
N TYR A 141 2.62 -3.96 0.08
CA TYR A 141 2.57 -5.38 -0.29
C TYR A 141 1.15 -5.79 -0.73
N GLY A 142 1.10 -6.65 -1.76
CA GLY A 142 -0.19 -6.99 -2.35
C GLY A 142 -0.07 -7.68 -3.71
N HIS A 143 -1.12 -7.54 -4.51
CA HIS A 143 -1.24 -8.19 -5.80
C HIS A 143 -1.66 -7.21 -6.91
N LEU A 144 -1.24 -7.54 -8.15
CA LEU A 144 -1.52 -6.73 -9.35
C LEU A 144 -2.79 -7.17 -10.08
N ARG A 145 -3.38 -8.30 -9.68
CA ARG A 145 -4.60 -8.86 -10.26
C ARG A 145 -5.52 -9.35 -9.15
N PRO A 146 -6.83 -9.16 -9.29
CA PRO A 146 -7.78 -9.75 -8.35
C PRO A 146 -7.61 -11.27 -8.28
N GLY A 147 -7.80 -11.83 -7.09
CA GLY A 147 -7.67 -13.26 -6.87
C GLY A 147 -8.21 -13.68 -5.51
N PHE A 148 -8.10 -14.97 -5.23
CA PHE A 148 -8.51 -15.55 -3.95
C PHE A 148 -7.29 -15.68 -3.04
N GLY A 149 -7.45 -15.37 -1.78
CA GLY A 149 -6.42 -15.51 -0.75
C GLY A 149 -6.93 -15.00 0.59
N ASP A 150 -6.45 -15.62 1.65
CA ASP A 150 -6.62 -15.15 3.02
C ASP A 150 -5.33 -14.42 3.38
N THR A 151 -5.36 -13.10 3.26
CA THR A 151 -4.16 -12.29 3.45
C THR A 151 -4.17 -11.50 4.74
N LEU A 152 -5.25 -11.56 5.52
CA LEU A 152 -5.32 -10.93 6.83
C LEU A 152 -4.30 -11.57 7.78
N GLN A 153 -3.45 -10.76 8.31
CA GLN A 153 -2.36 -11.19 9.19
C GLN A 153 -2.20 -10.23 10.36
N ALA A 154 -1.67 -10.76 11.45
CA ALA A 154 -1.22 -10.00 12.60
C ALA A 154 0.30 -10.05 12.69
N VAL A 155 0.92 -8.91 13.00
CA VAL A 155 2.36 -8.81 13.24
C VAL A 155 2.58 -8.16 14.59
N ARG A 156 3.30 -8.86 15.48
CA ARG A 156 3.65 -8.36 16.80
C ARG A 156 5.14 -8.55 17.05
N ARG A 157 5.84 -7.47 17.42
CA ARG A 157 7.29 -7.49 17.68
C ARG A 157 8.10 -8.08 16.51
N HIS A 158 7.73 -7.74 15.29
CA HIS A 158 8.33 -8.21 14.03
C HIS A 158 8.19 -9.72 13.75
N ALA A 159 7.24 -10.39 14.37
CA ALA A 159 6.89 -11.77 14.11
C ALA A 159 5.40 -11.92 13.82
N TYR A 160 5.05 -12.88 12.97
CA TYR A 160 3.65 -13.22 12.74
C TYR A 160 3.01 -13.70 14.03
N ASP A 161 1.77 -13.30 14.26
CA ASP A 161 0.96 -13.65 15.42
C ASP A 161 -0.41 -14.14 14.95
N ASP A 162 -1.15 -14.81 15.83
CA ASP A 162 -2.55 -15.11 15.57
C ASP A 162 -3.38 -13.81 15.63
N VAL A 163 -4.32 -13.63 14.70
CA VAL A 163 -5.12 -12.40 14.58
C VAL A 163 -6.00 -12.12 15.80
N PHE A 164 -6.26 -13.12 16.64
CA PHE A 164 -7.08 -13.03 17.84
C PHE A 164 -6.28 -13.08 19.15
N ALA A 165 -4.99 -13.46 19.10
CA ALA A 165 -4.21 -13.70 20.33
C ALA A 165 -3.97 -12.45 21.17
N HIS A 166 -3.73 -11.31 20.53
CA HIS A 166 -3.35 -10.07 21.21
C HIS A 166 -4.09 -8.84 20.65
N PRO A 167 -5.42 -8.76 20.82
CA PRO A 167 -6.21 -7.62 20.31
C PRO A 167 -5.71 -6.28 20.85
N GLY A 168 -5.40 -5.36 19.94
CA GLY A 168 -4.87 -4.03 20.26
C GLY A 168 -3.37 -3.95 20.52
N GLU A 169 -2.63 -5.09 20.46
CA GLU A 169 -1.17 -5.13 20.63
C GLU A 169 -0.41 -5.61 19.38
N ALA A 170 -1.13 -6.03 18.35
CA ALA A 170 -0.58 -6.46 17.07
C ALA A 170 -1.07 -5.54 15.95
N ASP A 171 -0.21 -5.33 14.95
CA ASP A 171 -0.58 -4.64 13.72
C ASP A 171 -1.35 -5.62 12.84
N LEU A 172 -2.62 -5.29 12.55
CA LEU A 172 -3.45 -6.05 11.63
C LEU A 172 -3.33 -5.46 10.23
N THR A 173 -2.94 -6.28 9.28
CA THR A 173 -2.72 -5.86 7.90
C THR A 173 -3.26 -6.90 6.92
N SER A 174 -3.49 -6.50 5.67
CA SER A 174 -3.83 -7.42 4.59
C SER A 174 -3.28 -6.92 3.26
N HIS A 175 -3.11 -7.81 2.29
CA HIS A 175 -2.56 -7.46 0.99
C HIS A 175 -3.46 -6.47 0.25
N VAL A 176 -2.83 -5.56 -0.48
CA VAL A 176 -3.51 -4.51 -1.25
C VAL A 176 -3.84 -5.01 -2.66
N ASP A 177 -5.09 -4.88 -3.08
CA ASP A 177 -5.49 -5.04 -4.50
C ASP A 177 -5.15 -3.76 -5.27
N PHE A 178 -3.97 -3.74 -5.86
CA PHE A 178 -3.50 -2.60 -6.66
C PHE A 178 -4.30 -2.42 -7.95
N ALA A 179 -4.88 -3.49 -8.50
CA ALA A 179 -5.75 -3.37 -9.66
C ALA A 179 -7.05 -2.63 -9.31
N ALA A 180 -7.61 -2.85 -8.12
CA ALA A 180 -8.77 -2.11 -7.63
C ALA A 180 -8.44 -0.62 -7.48
N LEU A 181 -7.32 -0.28 -6.85
CA LEU A 181 -6.88 1.11 -6.69
C LEU A 181 -6.63 1.80 -8.04
N ALA A 182 -6.01 1.09 -8.99
CA ALA A 182 -5.77 1.61 -10.34
C ALA A 182 -7.09 1.94 -11.06
N ARG A 183 -8.08 1.02 -11.00
CA ARG A 183 -9.42 1.27 -11.57
C ARG A 183 -10.11 2.50 -10.95
N VAL A 184 -9.91 2.72 -9.65
CA VAL A 184 -10.44 3.93 -8.99
C VAL A 184 -9.82 5.19 -9.60
N ALA A 185 -8.51 5.25 -9.72
CA ALA A 185 -7.81 6.39 -10.31
C ALA A 185 -8.23 6.64 -11.78
N GLU A 186 -8.38 5.58 -12.56
CA GLU A 186 -8.78 5.64 -13.97
C GLU A 186 -10.21 6.20 -14.14
N ARG A 187 -11.13 5.97 -13.20
CA ARG A 187 -12.48 6.56 -13.21
C ARG A 187 -12.45 8.09 -13.13
N HIS A 188 -11.40 8.67 -12.54
CA HIS A 188 -11.16 10.12 -12.52
C HIS A 188 -10.40 10.65 -13.75
N GLY A 189 -10.22 9.80 -14.78
CA GLY A 189 -9.52 10.18 -16.01
C GLY A 189 -8.00 10.24 -15.87
N LEU A 190 -7.44 9.75 -14.78
CA LEU A 190 -6.01 9.69 -14.55
C LEU A 190 -5.39 8.46 -15.24
N GLU A 191 -4.08 8.48 -15.38
CA GLU A 191 -3.29 7.33 -15.80
C GLU A 191 -2.74 6.63 -14.53
N ALA A 192 -3.04 5.33 -14.40
CA ALA A 192 -2.50 4.47 -13.36
C ALA A 192 -1.50 3.49 -13.97
N ARG A 193 -0.32 3.36 -13.36
CA ARG A 193 0.70 2.42 -13.79
C ARG A 193 1.16 1.56 -12.62
N LEU A 194 1.25 0.27 -12.87
CA LEU A 194 1.55 -0.76 -11.90
C LEU A 194 2.89 -1.43 -12.24
N ALA A 195 3.64 -1.74 -11.20
CA ALA A 195 4.85 -2.56 -11.30
C ALA A 195 5.06 -3.35 -10.01
N THR A 196 5.94 -4.33 -10.03
CA THR A 196 6.55 -4.84 -8.81
C THR A 196 7.58 -3.84 -8.28
N GLN A 197 7.86 -3.88 -6.97
CA GLN A 197 8.89 -3.01 -6.39
C GLN A 197 10.26 -3.27 -7.01
N GLY A 198 10.58 -4.53 -7.30
CA GLY A 198 11.83 -4.89 -7.97
C GLY A 198 11.97 -4.22 -9.32
N GLU A 199 10.95 -4.34 -10.21
CA GLU A 199 10.93 -3.68 -11.51
C GLU A 199 11.07 -2.15 -11.39
N PHE A 200 10.34 -1.57 -10.43
CA PHE A 200 10.37 -0.13 -10.19
C PHE A 200 11.75 0.37 -9.74
N LEU A 201 12.34 -0.27 -8.73
CA LEU A 201 13.63 0.14 -8.18
C LEU A 201 14.79 -0.12 -9.15
N LEU A 202 14.78 -1.25 -9.88
CA LEU A 202 15.77 -1.53 -10.92
C LEU A 202 15.65 -0.51 -12.06
N GLY A 203 14.43 -0.16 -12.45
CA GLY A 203 14.19 0.88 -13.46
C GLY A 203 14.61 2.29 -13.02
N LEU A 204 14.67 2.56 -11.70
CA LEU A 204 15.23 3.80 -11.14
C LEU A 204 16.77 3.76 -10.99
N GLY A 205 17.43 2.66 -11.31
CA GLY A 205 18.90 2.54 -11.23
C GLY A 205 19.39 2.12 -9.83
N LEU A 206 18.67 1.23 -9.14
CA LEU A 206 19.09 0.72 -7.83
C LEU A 206 20.49 0.10 -7.86
N VAL A 207 20.80 -0.70 -8.89
CA VAL A 207 22.09 -1.37 -9.03
C VAL A 207 23.21 -0.35 -9.25
N GLU A 208 23.01 0.61 -10.12
CA GLU A 208 23.95 1.71 -10.39
C GLU A 208 24.18 2.53 -9.13
N ARG A 209 23.12 2.79 -8.37
CA ARG A 209 23.22 3.51 -7.10
C ARG A 209 24.01 2.73 -6.06
N ALA A 210 23.76 1.44 -5.90
CA ALA A 210 24.51 0.57 -4.98
C ALA A 210 25.99 0.49 -5.41
N GLY A 211 26.27 0.32 -6.70
CA GLY A 211 27.63 0.32 -7.25
C GLY A 211 28.37 1.63 -6.99
N ALA A 212 27.72 2.77 -7.20
CA ALA A 212 28.32 4.10 -6.94
C ALA A 212 28.61 4.30 -5.43
N LEU A 213 27.75 3.85 -4.54
CA LEU A 213 27.98 3.92 -3.09
C LEU A 213 29.09 2.98 -2.63
N GLY A 214 29.21 1.80 -3.27
CA GLY A 214 30.22 0.80 -2.96
C GLY A 214 31.61 1.06 -3.59
N ALA A 215 31.73 2.00 -4.54
CA ALA A 215 32.94 2.18 -5.36
C ALA A 215 34.21 2.45 -4.53
N GLN A 216 34.09 3.14 -3.41
CA GLN A 216 35.22 3.45 -2.50
C GLN A 216 34.99 2.90 -1.09
N ALA A 217 34.00 2.02 -0.90
CA ALA A 217 33.69 1.41 0.37
C ALA A 217 34.57 0.19 0.65
N ASP A 218 34.68 -0.19 1.93
CA ASP A 218 35.28 -1.46 2.34
C ASP A 218 34.39 -2.65 1.94
N GLU A 219 34.92 -3.85 2.11
CA GLU A 219 34.23 -5.09 1.73
C GLU A 219 32.91 -5.27 2.50
N GLU A 220 32.93 -5.05 3.81
CA GLU A 220 31.75 -5.17 4.67
C GLU A 220 30.61 -4.24 4.19
N THR A 221 30.95 -3.01 3.86
CA THR A 221 29.95 -2.04 3.31
C THR A 221 29.43 -2.46 1.95
N ARG A 222 30.27 -3.02 1.06
CA ARG A 222 29.84 -3.55 -0.24
C ARG A 222 28.89 -4.72 -0.10
N GLU A 223 29.21 -5.68 0.76
CA GLU A 223 28.36 -6.83 1.04
C GLU A 223 27.00 -6.39 1.61
N ARG A 224 26.99 -5.43 2.55
CA ARG A 224 25.76 -4.86 3.11
C ARG A 224 24.91 -4.19 2.03
N LEU A 225 25.51 -3.36 1.16
CA LEU A 225 24.79 -2.70 0.06
C LEU A 225 24.19 -3.72 -0.92
N SER A 226 24.92 -4.79 -1.22
CA SER A 226 24.43 -5.87 -2.07
C SER A 226 23.25 -6.60 -1.44
N SER A 227 23.36 -6.93 -0.15
CA SER A 227 22.30 -7.58 0.62
C SER A 227 21.05 -6.70 0.73
N GLU A 228 21.23 -5.40 0.96
CA GLU A 228 20.12 -4.44 1.01
C GLU A 228 19.43 -4.30 -0.36
N ALA A 229 20.18 -4.25 -1.45
CA ALA A 229 19.64 -4.20 -2.80
C ALA A 229 18.85 -5.48 -3.13
N GLU A 230 19.40 -6.66 -2.80
CA GLU A 230 18.70 -7.94 -2.95
C GLU A 230 17.42 -8.00 -2.10
N ARG A 231 17.45 -7.55 -0.85
CA ARG A 231 16.26 -7.47 0.00
C ARG A 231 15.17 -6.58 -0.58
N LEU A 232 15.54 -5.43 -1.16
CA LEU A 232 14.59 -4.46 -1.71
C LEU A 232 14.02 -4.90 -3.06
N ALA A 233 14.84 -5.48 -3.95
CA ALA A 233 14.46 -5.74 -5.34
C ALA A 233 14.48 -7.22 -5.73
N GLY A 234 15.02 -8.10 -4.90
CA GLY A 234 15.11 -9.54 -5.16
C GLY A 234 13.74 -10.21 -5.26
N PRO A 235 13.58 -11.19 -6.17
CA PRO A 235 12.29 -11.82 -6.44
C PRO A 235 11.78 -12.69 -5.29
N GLN A 236 12.63 -13.15 -4.40
CA GLN A 236 12.27 -13.95 -3.22
C GLN A 236 12.14 -13.09 -1.95
N ALA A 237 12.25 -11.77 -2.09
CA ALA A 237 12.18 -10.81 -1.01
C ALA A 237 11.08 -9.75 -1.30
N MET A 238 11.32 -8.50 -0.95
CA MET A 238 10.35 -7.41 -1.14
C MET A 238 10.08 -7.11 -2.63
N GLY A 239 11.02 -7.43 -3.52
CA GLY A 239 10.93 -7.07 -4.92
C GLY A 239 9.68 -7.61 -5.63
N THR A 240 9.21 -8.80 -5.28
CA THR A 240 7.96 -9.38 -5.81
C THR A 240 6.78 -9.18 -4.86
N LEU A 241 7.00 -9.22 -3.54
CA LEU A 241 5.94 -9.06 -2.55
C LEU A 241 5.32 -7.66 -2.62
N PHE A 242 6.15 -6.63 -2.67
CA PHE A 242 5.71 -5.25 -2.77
C PHE A 242 5.36 -4.87 -4.21
N LYS A 243 4.38 -3.99 -4.32
CA LYS A 243 3.89 -3.43 -5.58
C LYS A 243 3.97 -1.92 -5.52
N VAL A 244 4.04 -1.33 -6.70
CA VAL A 244 4.07 0.11 -6.87
C VAL A 244 2.94 0.53 -7.79
N LEU A 245 2.19 1.53 -7.35
CA LEU A 245 1.18 2.22 -8.15
C LEU A 245 1.58 3.68 -8.29
N SER A 246 1.75 4.15 -9.51
CA SER A 246 1.81 5.58 -9.81
C SER A 246 0.52 6.07 -10.42
N VAL A 247 0.07 7.25 -10.00
CA VAL A 247 -1.15 7.90 -10.49
C VAL A 247 -0.83 9.32 -10.89
N ALA A 248 -1.17 9.70 -12.12
CA ALA A 248 -0.91 11.03 -12.65
C ALA A 248 -1.90 11.43 -13.76
N PRO A 249 -2.02 12.71 -14.12
CA PRO A 249 -2.73 13.13 -15.32
C PRO A 249 -2.19 12.43 -16.57
N LYS A 250 -3.08 12.12 -17.51
CA LYS A 250 -2.71 11.49 -18.78
C LYS A 250 -1.61 12.29 -19.50
N GLY A 251 -0.59 11.57 -19.97
CA GLY A 251 0.55 12.16 -20.66
C GLY A 251 1.67 12.66 -19.74
N MET A 252 1.48 12.70 -18.44
CA MET A 252 2.57 12.94 -17.50
C MET A 252 3.40 11.67 -17.36
N ARG A 253 4.70 11.79 -17.62
CA ARG A 253 5.65 10.66 -17.54
C ARG A 253 6.35 10.68 -16.19
N LEU A 254 6.11 9.64 -15.39
CA LEU A 254 6.80 9.42 -14.13
C LEU A 254 7.83 8.31 -14.30
N PRO A 255 9.14 8.58 -14.06
CA PRO A 255 10.14 7.50 -14.04
C PRO A 255 9.79 6.46 -12.96
N PRO A 256 10.15 5.18 -13.18
CA PRO A 256 10.71 4.57 -14.37
C PRO A 256 9.66 4.15 -15.42
N PHE A 257 8.39 4.46 -15.20
CA PHE A 257 7.27 4.12 -16.08
C PHE A 257 7.33 4.87 -17.43
N ALA A 258 8.46 5.48 -17.72
CA ALA A 258 8.66 6.23 -18.94
C ALA A 258 8.91 5.28 -20.11
N THR A 259 8.07 5.36 -21.09
CA THR A 259 8.07 4.95 -22.48
C THR A 259 7.32 3.66 -22.81
N PRO A 260 6.24 3.73 -23.59
CA PRO A 260 6.01 2.67 -24.58
C PRO A 260 7.14 2.75 -25.60
N GLN A 261 7.82 1.64 -25.81
CA GLN A 261 8.64 1.44 -27.00
C GLN A 261 7.75 1.44 -28.24
#